data_c63c3951f38c294c1ecf2e1394b6332b
#
_entry.id   c63c3951f38c294c1ecf2e1394b6332b
#
_cell.length_a   1.000
_cell.length_b   1.000
_cell.length_c   1.000
_cell.angle_alpha   90.00
_cell.angle_beta   90.00
_cell.angle_gamma   90.00
#
_symmetry.space_group_name_H-M   'P 1'
#
loop_
_entity.id
_entity.type
_entity.pdbx_description
1 polymer ?
#
loop_
_entity_poly.entity_id
_entity_poly.type
_entity_poly.pdbx_seq_one_letter_code
_entity_poly.pdbx_strand_id
1 'polypeptide(L)'
;ILTYIFFYISFKFIKNATVAITVNFIFIALFIVVAIKLNYGFWWYNSILTFIIGLVWAKNKKVIDYVFEKYYFLSLILFTILIFISHKYSIVLSKVGLVDTYSYAIAANIDNIIFTIYFMLIIKNIDFNNNYLLKLGSISFELYMIHGLAIAFFSKYFTSSTLNDILFTTTVFLASIISAKAIHLIITNIQKR
;
A
#
# COMPACT_ATOMS: atom_id res chain seq x y z
N ILE A 1 -11.46 0.51 -0.91
CA ILE A 1 -12.49 -0.38 -1.46
C ILE A 1 -12.86 0.04 -2.89
N LEU A 2 -13.28 1.29 -3.13
CA LEU A 2 -13.70 1.76 -4.48
C LEU A 2 -12.63 1.53 -5.55
N THR A 3 -11.36 1.80 -5.25
CA THR A 3 -10.24 1.57 -6.18
C THR A 3 -10.06 0.09 -6.52
N TYR A 4 -10.22 -0.81 -5.55
CA TYR A 4 -10.17 -2.26 -5.79
C TYR A 4 -11.30 -2.74 -6.69
N ILE A 5 -12.53 -2.28 -6.43
CA ILE A 5 -13.70 -2.62 -7.26
C ILE A 5 -13.46 -2.13 -8.69
N PHE A 6 -12.95 -0.91 -8.84
CA PHE A 6 -12.65 -0.35 -10.16
C PHE A 6 -11.56 -1.16 -10.89
N PHE A 7 -10.49 -1.55 -10.19
CA PHE A 7 -9.44 -2.41 -10.75
C PHE A 7 -10.00 -3.76 -11.19
N TYR A 8 -10.76 -4.43 -10.32
CA TYR A 8 -11.38 -5.69 -10.67
C TYR A 8 -12.25 -5.57 -11.92
N ILE A 9 -13.11 -4.56 -11.96
CA ILE A 9 -14.01 -4.32 -13.11
C ILE A 9 -13.19 -4.03 -14.38
N SER A 10 -12.18 -3.15 -14.31
CA SER A 10 -11.39 -2.78 -15.48
C SER A 10 -10.66 -3.99 -16.08
N PHE A 11 -10.04 -4.85 -15.24
CA PHE A 11 -9.37 -6.06 -15.73
C PHE A 11 -10.33 -7.16 -16.18
N LYS A 12 -11.56 -7.18 -15.67
CA LYS A 12 -12.59 -8.12 -16.13
C LYS A 12 -13.09 -7.78 -17.54
N PHE A 13 -13.26 -6.49 -17.85
CA PHE A 13 -13.83 -6.05 -19.13
C PHE A 13 -12.76 -5.68 -20.17
N ILE A 14 -11.58 -5.25 -19.77
CA ILE A 14 -10.50 -4.84 -20.66
C ILE A 14 -9.50 -5.98 -20.83
N LYS A 15 -9.58 -6.73 -21.94
CA LYS A 15 -8.68 -7.87 -22.22
C LYS A 15 -7.21 -7.46 -22.36
N ASN A 16 -6.94 -6.25 -22.85
CA ASN A 16 -5.58 -5.74 -23.00
C ASN A 16 -5.07 -5.18 -21.66
N ALA A 17 -4.12 -5.88 -21.04
CA ALA A 17 -3.58 -5.49 -19.74
C ALA A 17 -2.92 -4.10 -19.74
N THR A 18 -2.31 -3.66 -20.87
CA THR A 18 -1.72 -2.31 -20.94
C THR A 18 -2.82 -1.25 -20.89
N VAL A 19 -3.89 -1.45 -21.66
CA VAL A 19 -5.03 -0.53 -21.65
C VAL A 19 -5.68 -0.50 -20.27
N ALA A 20 -5.87 -1.66 -19.63
CA ALA A 20 -6.42 -1.73 -18.28
C ALA A 20 -5.56 -0.95 -17.26
N ILE A 21 -4.22 -1.10 -17.30
CA ILE A 21 -3.30 -0.35 -16.42
C ILE A 21 -3.40 1.16 -16.70
N THR A 22 -3.44 1.57 -17.97
CA THR A 22 -3.58 3.00 -18.33
C THR A 22 -4.89 3.58 -17.83
N VAL A 23 -6.01 2.88 -17.99
CA VAL A 23 -7.33 3.30 -17.50
C VAL A 23 -7.30 3.45 -15.97
N ASN A 24 -6.70 2.48 -15.26
CA ASN A 24 -6.55 2.55 -13.81
C ASN A 24 -5.66 3.74 -13.37
N PHE A 25 -4.58 4.02 -14.11
CA PHE A 25 -3.73 5.18 -13.84
C PHE A 25 -4.50 6.50 -13.97
N ILE A 26 -5.26 6.66 -15.06
CA ILE A 26 -6.10 7.84 -15.29
C ILE A 26 -7.14 7.98 -14.17
N PHE A 27 -7.80 6.88 -13.80
CA PHE A 27 -8.78 6.89 -12.71
C PHE A 27 -8.16 7.34 -11.38
N ILE A 28 -6.97 6.82 -11.02
CA ILE A 28 -6.26 7.23 -9.80
C ILE A 28 -5.86 8.69 -9.86
N ALA A 29 -5.35 9.17 -11.00
CA ALA A 29 -4.98 10.57 -11.15
C ALA A 29 -6.19 11.51 -10.94
N LEU A 30 -7.33 11.17 -11.52
CA LEU A 30 -8.59 11.89 -11.31
C LEU A 30 -9.05 11.82 -9.85
N PHE A 31 -8.95 10.64 -9.23
CA PHE A 31 -9.29 10.47 -7.82
C PHE A 31 -8.45 11.37 -6.91
N ILE A 32 -7.13 11.45 -7.13
CA ILE A 32 -6.24 12.35 -6.38
C ILE A 32 -6.70 13.81 -6.52
N VAL A 33 -7.00 14.25 -7.74
CA VAL A 33 -7.47 15.62 -7.99
C VAL A 33 -8.78 15.91 -7.25
N VAL A 34 -9.74 14.99 -7.31
CA VAL A 34 -11.03 15.12 -6.62
C VAL A 34 -10.85 15.10 -5.11
N ALA A 35 -10.03 14.19 -4.58
CA ALA A 35 -9.78 14.06 -3.15
C ALA A 35 -9.16 15.33 -2.56
N ILE A 36 -8.22 15.96 -3.26
CA ILE A 36 -7.63 17.24 -2.85
C ILE A 36 -8.67 18.36 -2.88
N LYS A 37 -9.47 18.45 -3.95
CA LYS A 37 -10.53 19.48 -4.08
C LYS A 37 -11.63 19.36 -3.01
N LEU A 38 -11.93 18.14 -2.58
CA LEU A 38 -12.93 17.87 -1.54
C LEU A 38 -12.34 17.87 -0.13
N ASN A 39 -11.08 18.26 0.02
CA ASN A 39 -10.34 18.29 1.29
C ASN A 39 -10.36 16.93 2.02
N TYR A 40 -10.27 15.83 1.28
CA TYR A 40 -10.03 14.52 1.89
C TYR A 40 -8.63 14.50 2.49
N GLY A 41 -8.46 13.90 3.67
CA GLY A 41 -7.16 13.80 4.31
C GLY A 41 -6.12 13.13 3.38
N PHE A 42 -4.87 13.58 3.42
CA PHE A 42 -3.77 13.14 2.54
C PHE A 42 -3.56 11.62 2.51
N TRP A 43 -3.90 10.92 3.58
CA TRP A 43 -3.81 9.46 3.71
C TRP A 43 -4.74 8.68 2.74
N TRP A 44 -5.73 9.34 2.13
CA TRP A 44 -6.58 8.73 1.11
C TRP A 44 -5.89 8.57 -0.24
N TYR A 45 -4.89 9.38 -0.54
CA TYR A 45 -4.30 9.45 -1.87
C TYR A 45 -2.76 9.42 -1.92
N ASN A 46 -2.07 9.44 -0.79
CA ASN A 46 -0.60 9.55 -0.74
C ASN A 46 0.14 8.28 -1.19
N SER A 47 -0.52 7.13 -1.22
CA SER A 47 0.11 5.85 -1.59
C SER A 47 -0.64 5.07 -2.68
N ILE A 48 -1.70 5.64 -3.22
CA ILE A 48 -2.60 4.91 -4.13
C ILE A 48 -1.92 4.51 -5.45
N LEU A 49 -0.92 5.27 -5.91
CA LEU A 49 -0.17 4.96 -7.13
C LEU A 49 0.72 3.72 -6.99
N THR A 50 1.06 3.28 -5.77
CA THR A 50 1.81 2.03 -5.55
C THR A 50 1.08 0.80 -6.11
N PHE A 51 -0.25 0.85 -6.17
CA PHE A 51 -1.05 -0.20 -6.83
C PHE A 51 -0.71 -0.36 -8.30
N ILE A 52 -0.55 0.74 -9.02
CA ILE A 52 -0.17 0.71 -10.44
C ILE A 52 1.20 0.07 -10.62
N ILE A 53 2.15 0.39 -9.73
CA ILE A 53 3.48 -0.22 -9.75
C ILE A 53 3.38 -1.74 -9.55
N GLY A 54 2.55 -2.20 -8.61
CA GLY A 54 2.29 -3.62 -8.40
C GLY A 54 1.72 -4.31 -9.66
N LEU A 55 0.77 -3.67 -10.36
CA LEU A 55 0.20 -4.18 -11.61
C LEU A 55 1.24 -4.23 -12.75
N VAL A 56 2.03 -3.18 -12.91
CA VAL A 56 3.13 -3.12 -13.90
C VAL A 56 4.16 -4.21 -13.62
N TRP A 57 4.53 -4.39 -12.35
CA TRP A 57 5.44 -5.46 -11.94
C TRP A 57 4.88 -6.84 -12.24
N ALA A 58 3.64 -7.12 -11.83
CA ALA A 58 3.00 -8.41 -12.07
C ALA A 58 2.94 -8.74 -13.57
N LYS A 59 2.62 -7.76 -14.42
CA LYS A 59 2.58 -7.91 -15.87
C LYS A 59 3.95 -8.20 -16.47
N ASN A 60 4.99 -7.51 -16.00
CA ASN A 60 6.33 -7.58 -16.56
C ASN A 60 7.31 -8.35 -15.66
N LYS A 61 6.79 -9.24 -14.81
CA LYS A 61 7.54 -9.91 -13.74
C LYS A 61 8.88 -10.46 -14.21
N LYS A 62 8.90 -11.24 -15.30
CA LYS A 62 10.11 -11.88 -15.81
C LYS A 62 11.21 -10.88 -16.16
N VAL A 63 10.86 -9.76 -16.79
CA VAL A 63 11.83 -8.73 -17.22
C VAL A 63 12.34 -7.96 -16.01
N ILE A 64 11.43 -7.54 -15.13
CA ILE A 64 11.77 -6.76 -13.94
C ILE A 64 12.62 -7.59 -12.99
N ASP A 65 12.24 -8.84 -12.76
CA ASP A 65 12.99 -9.75 -11.90
C ASP A 65 14.40 -10.00 -12.45
N TYR A 66 14.55 -10.22 -13.76
CA TYR A 66 15.86 -10.38 -14.39
C TYR A 66 16.76 -9.15 -14.22
N VAL A 67 16.22 -7.94 -14.44
CA VAL A 67 16.98 -6.70 -14.27
C VAL A 67 17.44 -6.52 -12.82
N PHE A 68 16.54 -6.75 -11.86
CA PHE A 68 16.88 -6.61 -10.46
C PHE A 68 17.80 -7.72 -9.93
N GLU A 69 17.73 -8.93 -10.45
CA GLU A 69 18.73 -9.96 -10.14
C GLU A 69 20.12 -9.61 -10.65
N LYS A 70 20.19 -9.18 -11.91
CA LYS A 70 21.45 -8.83 -12.55
C LYS A 70 22.15 -7.64 -11.88
N TYR A 71 21.38 -6.64 -11.45
CA TYR A 71 21.91 -5.39 -10.90
C TYR A 71 21.51 -5.19 -9.42
N TYR A 72 21.39 -6.27 -8.67
CA TYR A 72 20.81 -6.24 -7.31
C TYR A 72 21.45 -5.20 -6.38
N PHE A 73 22.77 -5.27 -6.20
CA PHE A 73 23.47 -4.33 -5.32
C PHE A 73 23.38 -2.89 -5.80
N LEU A 74 23.52 -2.67 -7.10
CA LEU A 74 23.40 -1.34 -7.68
C LEU A 74 21.99 -0.79 -7.47
N SER A 75 20.97 -1.61 -7.66
CA SER A 75 19.57 -1.24 -7.43
C SER A 75 19.32 -0.91 -5.95
N LEU A 76 19.82 -1.70 -5.01
CA LEU A 76 19.71 -1.41 -3.58
C LEU A 76 20.33 -0.05 -3.22
N ILE A 77 21.56 0.22 -3.67
CA ILE A 77 22.24 1.49 -3.40
C ILE A 77 21.44 2.64 -4.01
N LEU A 78 21.02 2.51 -5.27
CA LEU A 78 20.27 3.53 -5.98
C LEU A 78 18.94 3.85 -5.25
N PHE A 79 18.16 2.82 -4.92
CA PHE A 79 16.86 3.03 -4.24
C PHE A 79 17.04 3.52 -2.81
N THR A 80 18.11 3.15 -2.09
CA THR A 80 18.43 3.73 -0.77
C THR A 80 18.65 5.24 -0.87
N ILE A 81 19.44 5.68 -1.87
CA ILE A 81 19.68 7.11 -2.11
C ILE A 81 18.38 7.83 -2.49
N LEU A 82 17.60 7.23 -3.39
CA LEU A 82 16.32 7.79 -3.84
C LEU A 82 15.31 7.94 -2.70
N ILE A 83 15.19 6.95 -1.81
CA ILE A 83 14.34 7.04 -0.61
C ILE A 83 14.77 8.22 0.26
N PHE A 84 16.08 8.34 0.51
CA PHE A 84 16.57 9.41 1.36
C PHE A 84 16.26 10.80 0.78
N ILE A 85 16.43 10.97 -0.53
CA ILE A 85 16.13 12.23 -1.22
C ILE A 85 14.63 12.50 -1.24
N SER A 86 13.80 11.54 -1.65
CA SER A 86 12.34 11.70 -1.77
C SER A 86 11.69 11.97 -0.42
N HIS A 87 12.13 11.24 0.61
CA HIS A 87 11.63 11.43 1.96
C HIS A 87 11.98 12.81 2.54
N LYS A 88 13.22 13.27 2.34
CA LYS A 88 13.63 14.63 2.73
C LYS A 88 12.80 15.69 2.01
N TYR A 89 12.53 15.50 0.71
CA TYR A 89 11.70 16.44 -0.06
C TYR A 89 10.26 16.50 0.46
N SER A 90 9.66 15.35 0.74
CA SER A 90 8.31 15.28 1.34
C SER A 90 8.23 15.97 2.70
N ILE A 91 9.25 15.78 3.56
CA ILE A 91 9.35 16.46 4.86
C ILE A 91 9.44 17.99 4.68
N VAL A 92 10.24 18.46 3.74
CA VAL A 92 10.35 19.92 3.48
C VAL A 92 9.01 20.49 3.06
N LEU A 93 8.30 19.86 2.13
CA LEU A 93 6.97 20.29 1.72
C LEU A 93 5.97 20.32 2.89
N SER A 94 6.02 19.32 3.75
CA SER A 94 5.17 19.27 4.95
C SER A 94 5.48 20.42 5.92
N LYS A 95 6.76 20.73 6.16
CA LYS A 95 7.18 21.82 7.05
C LYS A 95 6.80 23.21 6.54
N VAL A 96 6.72 23.39 5.23
CA VAL A 96 6.29 24.64 4.59
C VAL A 96 4.76 24.78 4.57
N GLY A 97 4.03 23.79 5.12
CA GLY A 97 2.55 23.82 5.18
C GLY A 97 1.87 23.50 3.85
N LEU A 98 2.57 22.82 2.94
CA LEU A 98 2.02 22.41 1.64
C LEU A 98 1.33 21.04 1.67
N VAL A 99 1.04 20.50 2.86
CA VAL A 99 0.20 19.31 3.04
C VAL A 99 -1.17 19.58 2.40
N ASP A 100 -1.76 18.58 1.76
CA ASP A 100 -3.02 18.69 0.99
C ASP A 100 -2.94 19.52 -0.31
N THR A 101 -1.71 19.77 -0.80
CA THR A 101 -1.48 20.34 -2.13
C THR A 101 -1.15 19.26 -3.16
N TYR A 102 -1.30 19.60 -4.45
CA TYR A 102 -0.89 18.68 -5.53
C TYR A 102 0.60 18.36 -5.49
N SER A 103 1.45 19.32 -5.14
CA SER A 103 2.90 19.10 -5.01
C SER A 103 3.24 18.09 -3.94
N TYR A 104 2.58 18.17 -2.78
CA TYR A 104 2.74 17.22 -1.71
C TYR A 104 2.20 15.83 -2.09
N ALA A 105 1.04 15.76 -2.72
CA ALA A 105 0.44 14.50 -3.18
C ALA A 105 1.36 13.77 -4.17
N ILE A 106 1.97 14.50 -5.13
CA ILE A 106 2.92 13.92 -6.07
C ILE A 106 4.19 13.43 -5.34
N ALA A 107 4.76 14.27 -4.47
CA ALA A 107 5.97 13.92 -3.71
C ALA A 107 5.73 12.67 -2.84
N ALA A 108 4.62 12.61 -2.11
CA ALA A 108 4.28 11.49 -1.25
C ALA A 108 4.03 10.19 -2.03
N ASN A 109 3.37 10.27 -3.18
CA ASN A 109 3.20 9.09 -4.04
C ASN A 109 4.54 8.59 -4.62
N ILE A 110 5.44 9.50 -5.02
CA ILE A 110 6.78 9.13 -5.49
C ILE A 110 7.57 8.46 -4.36
N ASP A 111 7.56 9.03 -3.16
CA ASP A 111 8.23 8.47 -1.98
C ASP A 111 7.72 7.06 -1.68
N ASN A 112 6.41 6.87 -1.66
CA ASN A 112 5.80 5.55 -1.43
C ASN A 112 6.08 4.55 -2.55
N ILE A 113 6.15 4.98 -3.82
CA ILE A 113 6.55 4.12 -4.95
C ILE A 113 7.99 3.64 -4.77
N ILE A 114 8.91 4.56 -4.51
CA ILE A 114 10.33 4.26 -4.33
C ILE A 114 10.50 3.30 -3.15
N PHE A 115 9.84 3.59 -2.01
CA PHE A 115 9.84 2.71 -0.84
C PHE A 115 9.29 1.32 -1.16
N THR A 116 8.20 1.23 -1.91
CA THR A 116 7.59 -0.06 -2.29
C THR A 116 8.55 -0.89 -3.14
N ILE A 117 9.18 -0.29 -4.16
CA ILE A 117 10.15 -0.99 -5.01
C ILE A 117 11.36 -1.44 -4.17
N TYR A 118 11.88 -0.58 -3.32
CA TYR A 118 12.99 -0.91 -2.42
C TYR A 118 12.65 -2.07 -1.49
N PHE A 119 11.46 -2.04 -0.90
CA PHE A 119 10.99 -3.10 -0.02
C PHE A 119 10.82 -4.43 -0.78
N MET A 120 10.31 -4.39 -2.00
CA MET A 120 10.22 -5.58 -2.87
C MET A 120 11.60 -6.15 -3.20
N LEU A 121 12.62 -5.30 -3.43
CA LEU A 121 14.00 -5.73 -3.65
C LEU A 121 14.57 -6.47 -2.42
N ILE A 122 14.36 -5.93 -1.22
CA ILE A 122 14.82 -6.57 0.03
C ILE A 122 14.13 -7.91 0.21
N ILE A 123 12.79 -7.96 0.10
CA ILE A 123 12.01 -9.15 0.34
C ILE A 123 12.32 -10.26 -0.66
N LYS A 124 12.65 -9.92 -1.90
CA LYS A 124 12.91 -10.91 -2.95
C LYS A 124 14.00 -11.92 -2.57
N ASN A 125 14.98 -11.52 -1.79
CA ASN A 125 16.10 -12.37 -1.36
C ASN A 125 15.90 -13.00 0.01
N ILE A 126 14.75 -12.76 0.65
CA ILE A 126 14.40 -13.38 1.92
C ILE A 126 13.46 -14.54 1.65
N ASP A 127 13.89 -15.74 2.04
CA ASP A 127 13.02 -16.91 1.96
C ASP A 127 11.99 -16.86 3.11
N PHE A 128 10.77 -16.42 2.77
CA PHE A 128 9.64 -16.37 3.70
C PHE A 128 8.87 -17.69 3.80
N ASN A 129 9.51 -18.82 3.56
CA ASN A 129 8.86 -20.14 3.63
C ASN A 129 8.52 -20.52 5.07
N ASN A 130 7.76 -19.66 5.74
CA ASN A 130 7.29 -19.86 7.10
C ASN A 130 5.76 -20.01 7.10
N ASN A 131 5.27 -21.12 7.67
CA ASN A 131 3.83 -21.41 7.74
C ASN A 131 3.00 -20.31 8.41
N TYR A 132 3.56 -19.54 9.34
CA TYR A 132 2.86 -18.42 9.98
C TYR A 132 2.70 -17.24 9.00
N LEU A 133 3.73 -16.93 8.23
CA LEU A 133 3.68 -15.87 7.22
C LEU A 133 2.74 -16.23 6.07
N LEU A 134 2.72 -17.48 5.64
CA LEU A 134 1.75 -17.97 4.64
C LEU A 134 0.31 -17.83 5.14
N LYS A 135 0.05 -18.18 6.42
CA LYS A 135 -1.28 -17.99 7.03
C LYS A 135 -1.66 -16.52 7.17
N LEU A 136 -0.72 -15.63 7.52
CA LEU A 136 -0.97 -14.19 7.54
C LEU A 136 -1.23 -13.65 6.13
N GLY A 137 -0.47 -14.13 5.14
CA GLY A 137 -0.70 -13.79 3.73
C GLY A 137 -2.09 -14.17 3.24
N SER A 138 -2.62 -15.32 3.66
CA SER A 138 -3.96 -15.78 3.25
C SER A 138 -5.10 -14.91 3.79
N ILE A 139 -4.90 -14.18 4.90
CA ILE A 139 -5.88 -13.26 5.50
C ILE A 139 -5.49 -11.78 5.31
N SER A 140 -4.48 -11.50 4.48
CA SER A 140 -3.92 -10.14 4.34
C SER A 140 -4.91 -9.13 3.80
N PHE A 141 -5.83 -9.56 2.94
CA PHE A 141 -6.88 -8.71 2.40
C PHE A 141 -7.87 -8.28 3.49
N GLU A 142 -8.39 -9.24 4.26
CA GLU A 142 -9.30 -8.99 5.38
C GLU A 142 -8.62 -8.14 6.46
N LEU A 143 -7.33 -8.43 6.73
CA LEU A 143 -6.52 -7.65 7.66
C LEU A 143 -6.42 -6.19 7.22
N TYR A 144 -6.12 -5.95 5.93
CA TYR A 144 -6.08 -4.61 5.37
C TYR A 144 -7.42 -3.87 5.49
N MET A 145 -8.54 -4.57 5.30
CA MET A 145 -9.87 -3.99 5.40
C MET A 145 -10.24 -3.59 6.82
N ILE A 146 -9.79 -4.34 7.81
CA ILE A 146 -10.26 -4.20 9.20
C ILE A 146 -9.33 -3.32 10.04
N HIS A 147 -8.04 -3.25 9.73
CA HIS A 147 -7.09 -2.51 10.59
C HIS A 147 -7.48 -1.04 10.78
N GLY A 148 -8.01 -0.38 9.75
CA GLY A 148 -8.49 1.00 9.84
C GLY A 148 -9.68 1.17 10.80
N LEU A 149 -10.60 0.20 10.81
CA LEU A 149 -11.71 0.18 11.76
C LEU A 149 -11.23 -0.06 13.19
N ALA A 150 -10.28 -0.96 13.37
CA ALA A 150 -9.65 -1.22 14.66
C ALA A 150 -8.95 0.03 15.20
N ILE A 151 -8.17 0.74 14.36
CA ILE A 151 -7.55 2.03 14.72
C ILE A 151 -8.62 3.03 15.18
N ALA A 152 -9.66 3.24 14.38
CA ALA A 152 -10.73 4.20 14.69
C ALA A 152 -11.49 3.85 15.98
N PHE A 153 -11.68 2.56 16.26
CA PHE A 153 -12.34 2.09 17.48
C PHE A 153 -11.45 2.29 18.71
N PHE A 154 -10.20 1.83 18.68
CA PHE A 154 -9.32 1.83 19.84
C PHE A 154 -8.71 3.20 20.14
N SER A 155 -8.55 4.08 19.13
CA SER A 155 -8.01 5.44 19.34
C SER A 155 -8.76 6.27 20.39
N LYS A 156 -10.02 5.92 20.66
CA LYS A 156 -10.84 6.59 21.68
C LYS A 156 -10.45 6.23 23.12
N TYR A 157 -9.73 5.15 23.33
CA TYR A 157 -9.42 4.59 24.66
C TYR A 157 -7.96 4.81 25.08
N PHE A 158 -7.12 5.27 24.18
CA PHE A 158 -5.69 5.47 24.46
C PHE A 158 -5.32 6.95 24.40
N THR A 159 -4.62 7.41 25.44
CA THR A 159 -4.04 8.76 25.51
C THR A 159 -2.60 8.73 24.99
N SER A 160 -2.12 9.86 24.46
CA SER A 160 -0.75 9.95 23.92
C SER A 160 0.31 9.83 25.00
N SER A 161 0.93 8.67 25.10
CA SER A 161 2.18 8.43 25.84
C SER A 161 2.90 7.24 25.22
N THR A 162 4.21 7.16 25.31
CA THR A 162 5.02 6.10 24.65
C THR A 162 4.56 4.69 25.02
N LEU A 163 4.22 4.47 26.31
CA LEU A 163 3.69 3.17 26.76
C LEU A 163 2.31 2.87 26.16
N ASN A 164 1.44 3.86 26.13
CA ASN A 164 0.12 3.74 25.54
C ASN A 164 0.20 3.53 24.02
N ASP A 165 1.17 4.11 23.33
CA ASP A 165 1.37 3.93 21.90
C ASP A 165 1.77 2.48 21.56
N ILE A 166 2.62 1.87 22.39
CA ILE A 166 2.98 0.44 22.25
C ILE A 166 1.76 -0.45 22.52
N LEU A 167 1.04 -0.19 23.62
CA LEU A 167 -0.17 -0.93 23.96
C LEU A 167 -1.25 -0.77 22.90
N PHE A 168 -1.47 0.45 22.43
CA PHE A 168 -2.40 0.75 21.33
C PHE A 168 -2.05 -0.04 20.07
N THR A 169 -0.81 0.06 19.60
CA THR A 169 -0.36 -0.64 18.39
C THR A 169 -0.52 -2.15 18.52
N THR A 170 -0.13 -2.70 19.66
CA THR A 170 -0.26 -4.15 19.93
C THR A 170 -1.73 -4.58 19.95
N THR A 171 -2.59 -3.80 20.63
CA THR A 171 -4.05 -4.09 20.73
C THR A 171 -4.70 -4.03 19.36
N VAL A 172 -4.44 -2.98 18.59
CA VAL A 172 -4.95 -2.83 17.22
C VAL A 172 -4.50 -3.97 16.34
N PHE A 173 -3.22 -4.34 16.40
CA PHE A 173 -2.66 -5.43 15.59
C PHE A 173 -3.32 -6.77 15.91
N LEU A 174 -3.42 -7.14 17.19
CA LEU A 174 -4.05 -8.40 17.61
C LEU A 174 -5.55 -8.43 17.28
N ALA A 175 -6.27 -7.35 17.56
CA ALA A 175 -7.69 -7.25 17.23
C ALA A 175 -7.93 -7.37 15.71
N SER A 176 -7.08 -6.74 14.91
CA SER A 176 -7.17 -6.83 13.44
C SER A 176 -6.95 -8.25 12.92
N ILE A 177 -5.95 -8.98 13.45
CA ILE A 177 -5.69 -10.38 13.06
C ILE A 177 -6.86 -11.28 13.42
N ILE A 178 -7.38 -11.16 14.65
CA ILE A 178 -8.50 -11.98 15.12
C ILE A 178 -9.74 -11.74 14.26
N SER A 179 -10.06 -10.46 14.00
CA SER A 179 -11.22 -10.09 13.19
C SER A 179 -11.06 -10.49 11.72
N ALA A 180 -9.88 -10.32 11.14
CA ALA A 180 -9.57 -10.76 9.78
C ALA A 180 -9.74 -12.27 9.62
N LYS A 181 -9.23 -13.05 10.58
CA LYS A 181 -9.39 -14.51 10.57
C LYS A 181 -10.84 -14.93 10.68
N ALA A 182 -11.63 -14.29 11.54
CA ALA A 182 -13.05 -14.58 11.67
C ALA A 182 -13.81 -14.32 10.35
N ILE A 183 -13.56 -13.20 9.69
CA ILE A 183 -14.18 -12.87 8.40
C ILE A 183 -13.74 -13.84 7.31
N HIS A 184 -12.45 -14.16 7.24
CA HIS A 184 -11.94 -15.13 6.27
C HIS A 184 -12.64 -16.49 6.40
N LEU A 185 -12.85 -16.98 7.62
CA LEU A 185 -13.60 -18.22 7.88
C LEU A 185 -15.07 -18.12 7.42
N ILE A 186 -15.72 -16.98 7.63
CA ILE A 186 -17.10 -16.77 7.17
C ILE A 186 -17.15 -16.79 5.63
N ILE A 187 -16.25 -16.05 4.95
CA ILE A 187 -16.22 -15.98 3.49
C ILE A 187 -15.94 -17.36 2.89
N THR A 188 -14.95 -18.07 3.40
CA THR A 188 -14.61 -19.41 2.89
C THR A 188 -15.73 -20.44 3.09
N ASN A 189 -16.50 -20.33 4.17
CA ASN A 189 -17.66 -21.19 4.40
C ASN A 189 -18.83 -20.86 3.47
N ILE A 190 -19.02 -19.60 3.10
CA ILE A 190 -20.04 -19.20 2.11
C ILE A 190 -19.68 -19.68 0.71
N GLN A 191 -18.40 -19.63 0.33
CA GLN A 191 -17.93 -20.06 -1.00
C GLN A 191 -17.97 -21.57 -1.21
N LYS A 192 -18.01 -22.36 -0.15
CA LYS A 192 -18.11 -23.83 -0.22
C LYS A 192 -19.55 -24.34 -0.36
N ARG A 193 -20.53 -23.49 -0.24
CA ARG A 193 -21.96 -23.80 -0.46
C ARG A 193 -22.42 -23.45 -1.86
#